data_fb13ed8bd4ea81c94427ae7fc8277385
#
_entry.id   fb13ed8bd4ea81c94427ae7fc8277385
#
_cell.length_a   1.000
_cell.length_b   1.000
_cell.length_c   1.000
_cell.angle_alpha   90.00
_cell.angle_beta   90.00
_cell.angle_gamma   90.00
#
_symmetry.space_group_name_H-M   'P 1'
#
loop_
_entity.id
_entity.type
_entity.pdbx_description
1 polymer ?
#
loop_
_entity_poly.entity_id
_entity_poly.type
_entity_poly.pdbx_seq_one_letter_code
_entity_poly.pdbx_strand_id
1 'polypeptide(L)'
;MDKELELVEHKASILIDALPYIRDFNQKTVVIEYGCAEWLSGVEEQRLMQDIVLLKSVGMRPIVVHATRMGLDKFRENKRIAKLLELCGVKAIGICGVDTETIGLMLDNDYIPVIVPND
;
A
#
# COMPACT_ATOMS: atom_id res chain seq x y z
N MET A 1 5.79 25.16 23.11
CA MET A 1 4.55 25.48 22.42
C MET A 1 4.78 25.87 20.99
N ASP A 2 5.74 26.72 20.77
CA ASP A 2 5.97 27.26 19.44
C ASP A 2 6.39 26.21 18.41
N LYS A 3 7.19 25.22 18.82
CA LYS A 3 7.63 24.16 17.92
C LYS A 3 6.49 23.25 17.49
N GLU A 4 5.56 22.94 18.39
CA GLU A 4 4.40 22.14 18.07
C GLU A 4 3.45 22.88 17.12
N LEU A 5 3.24 24.16 17.36
CA LEU A 5 2.39 24.99 16.51
C LEU A 5 3.02 25.14 15.11
N GLU A 6 4.32 25.38 15.04
CA GLU A 6 5.03 25.47 13.76
C GLU A 6 4.92 24.16 12.97
N LEU A 7 5.02 23.02 13.64
CA LEU A 7 4.88 21.72 12.99
C LEU A 7 3.48 21.52 12.45
N VAL A 8 2.45 21.89 13.20
CA VAL A 8 1.05 21.79 12.76
C VAL A 8 0.80 22.70 11.56
N GLU A 9 1.30 23.94 11.60
CA GLU A 9 1.18 24.88 10.49
C GLU A 9 1.88 24.36 9.24
N HIS A 10 3.05 23.77 9.40
CA HIS A 10 3.81 23.19 8.28
C HIS A 10 3.05 22.03 7.65
N LYS A 11 2.49 21.14 8.46
CA LYS A 11 1.69 20.01 7.96
C LYS A 11 0.44 20.48 7.26
N ALA A 12 -0.23 21.50 7.79
CA ALA A 12 -1.42 22.06 7.17
C ALA A 12 -1.09 22.68 5.81
N SER A 13 0.05 23.37 5.70
CA SER A 13 0.49 23.97 4.45
C SER A 13 0.77 22.90 3.39
N ILE A 14 1.41 21.79 3.76
CA ILE A 14 1.67 20.67 2.85
C ILE A 14 0.36 20.09 2.35
N LEU A 15 -0.63 19.90 3.24
CA LEU A 15 -1.94 19.37 2.87
C LEU A 15 -2.66 20.28 1.88
N ILE A 16 -2.63 21.59 2.12
CA ILE A 16 -3.26 22.56 1.22
C ILE A 16 -2.63 22.51 -0.17
N ASP A 17 -1.30 22.43 -0.23
CA ASP A 17 -0.57 22.36 -1.49
C ASP A 17 -0.86 21.05 -2.25
N ALA A 18 -1.18 19.99 -1.52
CA ALA A 18 -1.46 18.68 -2.10
C ALA A 18 -2.92 18.52 -2.54
N LEU A 19 -3.84 19.40 -2.12
CA LEU A 19 -5.27 19.26 -2.41
C LEU A 19 -5.61 19.05 -3.88
N PRO A 20 -5.03 19.79 -4.84
CA PRO A 20 -5.33 19.55 -6.24
C PRO A 20 -4.97 18.13 -6.70
N TYR A 21 -3.83 17.62 -6.21
CA TYR A 21 -3.39 16.26 -6.55
C TYR A 21 -4.29 15.22 -5.92
N ILE A 22 -4.73 15.44 -4.67
CA ILE A 22 -5.66 14.55 -3.98
C ILE A 22 -6.95 14.41 -4.77
N ARG A 23 -7.50 15.52 -5.28
CA ARG A 23 -8.71 15.50 -6.11
C ARG A 23 -8.52 14.69 -7.37
N ASP A 24 -7.36 14.88 -8.03
CA ASP A 24 -7.09 14.22 -9.31
C ASP A 24 -6.89 12.71 -9.12
N PHE A 25 -6.35 12.29 -7.98
CA PHE A 25 -6.02 10.88 -7.75
C PHE A 25 -7.06 10.15 -6.90
N ASN A 26 -8.06 10.85 -6.37
CA ASN A 26 -9.08 10.23 -5.54
C ASN A 26 -9.80 9.10 -6.29
N GLN A 27 -9.92 7.94 -5.66
CA GLN A 27 -10.56 6.73 -6.19
C GLN A 27 -9.84 6.11 -7.39
N LYS A 28 -8.70 6.63 -7.81
CA LYS A 28 -7.93 6.01 -8.88
C LYS A 28 -7.18 4.80 -8.36
N THR A 29 -7.18 3.75 -9.16
CA THR A 29 -6.46 2.52 -8.84
C THR A 29 -5.00 2.67 -9.25
N VAL A 30 -4.10 2.27 -8.37
CA VAL A 30 -2.67 2.26 -8.64
C VAL A 30 -2.12 0.88 -8.33
N VAL A 31 -1.34 0.33 -9.26
CA VAL A 31 -0.72 -0.98 -9.07
C VAL A 31 0.74 -0.76 -8.68
N ILE A 32 1.12 -1.34 -7.55
CA ILE A 32 2.47 -1.23 -7.02
C ILE A 32 3.15 -2.57 -7.17
N GLU A 33 4.21 -2.62 -7.98
CA GLU A 33 5.00 -3.83 -8.14
C GLU A 33 6.07 -3.85 -7.05
N TYR A 34 5.96 -4.84 -6.18
CA TYR A 34 6.85 -4.95 -5.04
C TYR A 34 8.17 -5.65 -5.36
N GLY A 35 8.21 -6.45 -6.40
CA GLY A 35 9.39 -7.24 -6.73
C GLY A 35 9.64 -8.33 -5.70
N CYS A 36 10.89 -8.70 -5.52
CA CYS A 36 11.30 -9.68 -4.51
C CYS A 36 11.68 -8.95 -3.23
N ALA A 37 11.02 -9.32 -2.14
CA ALA A 37 11.21 -8.69 -0.83
C ALA A 37 12.66 -8.74 -0.34
N GLU A 38 13.40 -9.77 -0.73
CA GLU A 38 14.79 -9.96 -0.29
C GLU A 38 15.77 -8.96 -0.89
N TRP A 39 15.36 -8.21 -1.91
CA TRP A 39 16.17 -7.14 -2.47
C TRP A 39 16.04 -5.85 -1.68
N LEU A 40 15.11 -5.79 -0.75
CA LEU A 40 14.87 -4.62 0.08
C LEU A 40 15.39 -4.87 1.49
N SER A 41 16.03 -3.86 2.07
CA SER A 41 16.33 -3.88 3.50
C SER A 41 15.05 -3.73 4.30
N GLY A 42 15.10 -4.07 5.60
CA GLY A 42 13.96 -3.88 6.47
C GLY A 42 13.48 -2.43 6.50
N VAL A 43 14.40 -1.48 6.42
CA VAL A 43 14.06 -0.04 6.41
C VAL A 43 13.36 0.34 5.10
N GLU A 44 13.86 -0.15 3.98
CA GLU A 44 13.27 0.13 2.67
C GLU A 44 11.87 -0.47 2.56
N GLU A 45 11.71 -1.69 3.05
CA GLU A 45 10.41 -2.35 3.06
C GLU A 45 9.40 -1.56 3.91
N GLN A 46 9.81 -1.11 5.08
CA GLN A 46 8.95 -0.33 5.96
C GLN A 46 8.54 0.99 5.30
N ARG A 47 9.46 1.65 4.62
CA ARG A 47 9.16 2.88 3.88
C ARG A 47 8.15 2.64 2.77
N LEU A 48 8.31 1.52 2.04
CA LEU A 48 7.37 1.16 1.00
C LEU A 48 5.97 0.95 1.56
N MET A 49 5.85 0.24 2.71
CA MET A 49 4.57 0.04 3.36
C MET A 49 3.94 1.37 3.76
N GLN A 50 4.73 2.28 4.31
CA GLN A 50 4.25 3.62 4.68
C GLN A 50 3.78 4.42 3.47
N ASP A 51 4.48 4.31 2.35
CA ASP A 51 4.10 4.99 1.11
C ASP A 51 2.77 4.45 0.58
N ILE A 52 2.55 3.13 0.65
CA ILE A 52 1.29 2.51 0.25
C ILE A 52 0.14 3.03 1.12
N VAL A 53 0.37 3.10 2.43
CA VAL A 53 -0.61 3.62 3.38
C VAL A 53 -0.93 5.08 3.05
N LEU A 54 0.08 5.86 2.70
CA LEU A 54 -0.12 7.26 2.31
C LEU A 54 -1.01 7.38 1.08
N LEU A 55 -0.76 6.56 0.06
CA LEU A 55 -1.60 6.55 -1.15
C LEU A 55 -3.04 6.23 -0.80
N LYS A 56 -3.26 5.26 0.06
CA LYS A 56 -4.61 4.92 0.54
C LYS A 56 -5.24 6.11 1.27
N SER A 57 -4.47 6.79 2.10
CA SER A 57 -4.94 7.92 2.91
C SER A 57 -5.40 9.11 2.07
N VAL A 58 -4.80 9.31 0.90
CA VAL A 58 -5.20 10.39 0.01
C VAL A 58 -6.33 9.98 -0.95
N GLY A 59 -6.91 8.81 -0.74
CA GLY A 59 -8.09 8.38 -1.48
C GLY A 59 -7.82 7.50 -2.70
N MET A 60 -6.59 7.08 -2.92
CA MET A 60 -6.27 6.15 -3.99
C MET A 60 -6.64 4.72 -3.59
N ARG A 61 -6.73 3.86 -4.59
CA ARG A 61 -7.07 2.44 -4.39
C ARG A 61 -5.85 1.60 -4.79
N PRO A 62 -4.90 1.36 -3.86
CA PRO A 62 -3.68 0.62 -4.20
C PRO A 62 -3.91 -0.87 -4.30
N ILE A 63 -3.19 -1.48 -5.26
CA ILE A 63 -3.10 -2.94 -5.42
C ILE A 63 -1.62 -3.26 -5.37
N VAL A 64 -1.22 -4.21 -4.54
CA VAL A 64 0.16 -4.61 -4.43
C VAL A 64 0.35 -5.95 -5.13
N VAL A 65 1.30 -6.03 -6.05
CA VAL A 65 1.65 -7.26 -6.75
C VAL A 65 3.10 -7.58 -6.39
N HIS A 66 3.33 -8.77 -5.89
CA HIS A 66 4.69 -9.15 -5.52
C HIS A 66 5.12 -10.44 -6.17
N ALA A 67 6.44 -10.55 -6.35
CA ALA A 67 7.06 -11.80 -6.80
C ALA A 67 7.68 -12.50 -5.60
N THR A 68 7.94 -13.78 -5.75
CA THR A 68 8.60 -14.56 -4.72
C THR A 68 9.83 -15.22 -5.33
N ARG A 69 10.93 -15.19 -4.58
CA ARG A 69 12.16 -15.83 -4.98
C ARG A 69 11.94 -17.33 -5.15
N MET A 70 12.61 -17.90 -6.15
CA MET A 70 12.60 -19.33 -6.38
C MET A 70 13.03 -20.08 -5.13
N GLY A 71 12.23 -21.04 -4.72
CA GLY A 71 12.49 -21.83 -3.52
C GLY A 71 11.83 -21.34 -2.26
N LEU A 72 11.24 -20.15 -2.27
CA LEU A 72 10.47 -19.63 -1.13
C LEU A 72 8.98 -19.93 -1.30
N ASP A 73 8.29 -20.05 -0.18
CA ASP A 73 6.85 -20.26 -0.15
C ASP A 73 6.13 -18.94 -0.46
N LYS A 74 5.56 -18.84 -1.64
CA LYS A 74 4.86 -17.64 -2.09
C LYS A 74 3.64 -17.30 -1.25
N PHE A 75 2.97 -18.30 -0.69
CA PHE A 75 1.79 -18.05 0.15
C PHE A 75 2.19 -17.45 1.49
N ARG A 76 3.28 -17.92 2.06
CA ARG A 76 3.81 -17.37 3.29
C ARG A 76 4.26 -15.92 3.10
N GLU A 77 4.95 -15.64 2.00
CA GLU A 77 5.41 -14.30 1.67
C GLU A 77 4.22 -13.36 1.45
N ASN A 78 3.19 -13.86 0.78
CA ASN A 78 1.95 -13.10 0.55
C ASN A 78 1.30 -12.70 1.87
N LYS A 79 1.17 -13.65 2.80
CA LYS A 79 0.61 -13.38 4.13
C LYS A 79 1.46 -12.39 4.91
N ARG A 80 2.79 -12.50 4.80
CA ARG A 80 3.70 -11.60 5.49
C ARG A 80 3.51 -10.16 5.03
N ILE A 81 3.43 -9.94 3.73
CA ILE A 81 3.26 -8.59 3.17
C ILE A 81 1.91 -8.01 3.59
N ALA A 82 0.84 -8.80 3.48
CA ALA A 82 -0.48 -8.35 3.91
C ALA A 82 -0.48 -7.98 5.39
N LYS A 83 0.19 -8.78 6.22
CA LYS A 83 0.30 -8.52 7.64
C LYS A 83 1.06 -7.24 7.95
N LEU A 84 2.11 -6.95 7.20
CA LEU A 84 2.87 -5.70 7.37
C LEU A 84 1.97 -4.48 7.13
N LEU A 85 1.12 -4.55 6.11
CA LEU A 85 0.18 -3.47 5.82
C LEU A 85 -0.87 -3.34 6.94
N GLU A 86 -1.40 -4.46 7.44
CA GLU A 86 -2.34 -4.44 8.55
C GLU A 86 -1.73 -3.80 9.79
N LEU A 87 -0.46 -4.08 10.05
CA LEU A 87 0.25 -3.48 11.19
C LEU A 87 0.43 -1.97 11.02
N CYS A 88 0.34 -1.47 9.79
CA CYS A 88 0.37 -0.03 9.52
C CYS A 88 -1.01 0.62 9.64
N GLY A 89 -2.05 -0.14 9.98
CA GLY A 89 -3.37 0.40 10.23
C GLY A 89 -4.35 0.36 9.06
N VAL A 90 -4.03 -0.35 7.99
CA VAL A 90 -4.93 -0.49 6.83
C VAL A 90 -5.39 -1.93 6.70
N LYS A 91 -6.53 -2.12 6.03
CA LYS A 91 -7.03 -3.44 5.72
C LYS A 91 -6.30 -3.97 4.49
N ALA A 92 -5.73 -5.15 4.59
CA ALA A 92 -5.05 -5.79 3.47
C ALA A 92 -5.42 -7.26 3.44
N ILE A 93 -5.48 -7.82 2.24
CA ILE A 93 -5.81 -9.23 2.08
C ILE A 93 -4.98 -9.83 0.95
N GLY A 94 -4.36 -10.97 1.23
CA GLY A 94 -3.53 -11.66 0.25
C GLY A 94 -4.36 -12.59 -0.61
N ILE A 95 -4.08 -12.59 -1.92
CA ILE A 95 -4.70 -13.50 -2.86
C ILE A 95 -3.65 -14.07 -3.79
N CYS A 96 -3.92 -15.28 -4.27
CA CYS A 96 -3.08 -15.95 -5.25
C CYS A 96 -3.79 -15.92 -6.59
N GLY A 97 -3.10 -15.46 -7.62
CA GLY A 97 -3.68 -15.30 -8.94
C GLY A 97 -4.44 -13.99 -9.11
N VAL A 98 -4.95 -13.78 -10.31
CA VAL A 98 -5.66 -12.54 -10.65
C VAL A 98 -7.11 -12.87 -11.01
N ASP A 99 -8.03 -12.33 -10.23
CA ASP A 99 -9.47 -12.40 -10.48
C ASP A 99 -10.01 -10.99 -10.35
N THR A 100 -10.38 -10.39 -11.46
CA THR A 100 -10.80 -8.99 -11.48
C THR A 100 -12.05 -8.72 -10.67
N GLU A 101 -12.99 -9.68 -10.59
CA GLU A 101 -14.18 -9.52 -9.76
C GLU A 101 -13.83 -9.49 -8.29
N THR A 102 -12.99 -10.42 -7.85
CA THR A 102 -12.55 -10.49 -6.47
C THR A 102 -11.76 -9.23 -6.07
N ILE A 103 -10.86 -8.80 -6.94
CA ILE A 103 -10.09 -7.57 -6.70
C ILE A 103 -11.02 -6.36 -6.58
N GLY A 104 -12.02 -6.26 -7.46
CA GLY A 104 -13.00 -5.18 -7.39
C GLY A 104 -13.77 -5.17 -6.09
N LEU A 105 -14.20 -6.34 -5.61
CA LEU A 105 -14.89 -6.45 -4.34
C LEU A 105 -14.01 -6.04 -3.17
N MET A 106 -12.75 -6.43 -3.19
CA MET A 106 -11.79 -6.04 -2.16
C MET A 106 -11.62 -4.53 -2.10
N LEU A 107 -11.40 -3.90 -3.26
CA LEU A 107 -11.24 -2.46 -3.35
C LEU A 107 -12.50 -1.72 -2.89
N ASP A 108 -13.67 -2.22 -3.25
CA ASP A 108 -14.94 -1.60 -2.86
C ASP A 108 -15.21 -1.70 -1.36
N ASN A 109 -14.56 -2.64 -0.68
CA ASN A 109 -14.65 -2.81 0.77
C ASN A 109 -13.44 -2.25 1.51
N ASP A 110 -12.69 -1.37 0.88
CA ASP A 110 -11.53 -0.68 1.46
C ASP A 110 -10.35 -1.58 1.80
N TYR A 111 -10.26 -2.75 1.18
CA TYR A 111 -9.09 -3.60 1.32
C TYR A 111 -8.03 -3.25 0.28
N ILE A 112 -6.77 -3.44 0.66
CA ILE A 112 -5.66 -3.41 -0.28
C ILE A 112 -5.40 -4.85 -0.71
N PRO A 113 -5.67 -5.21 -1.97
CA PRO A 113 -5.33 -6.55 -2.45
C PRO A 113 -3.83 -6.71 -2.55
N VAL A 114 -3.31 -7.79 -1.98
CA VAL A 114 -1.90 -8.15 -2.08
C VAL A 114 -1.85 -9.43 -2.93
N ILE A 115 -1.37 -9.30 -4.16
CA ILE A 115 -1.48 -10.34 -5.16
C ILE A 115 -0.14 -11.01 -5.40
N VAL A 116 -0.12 -12.33 -5.34
CA VAL A 116 0.98 -13.12 -5.85
C VAL A 116 0.48 -13.87 -7.09
N PRO A 117 1.14 -13.71 -8.26
CA PRO A 117 0.70 -14.40 -9.48
C PRO A 117 0.80 -15.92 -9.35
N ASN A 118 -0.06 -16.63 -10.11
CA ASN A 118 -0.15 -18.07 -10.04
C ASN A 118 0.98 -18.80 -10.68
N ASP A 119 1.86 -18.24 -11.42
CA ASP A 119 2.94 -18.94 -12.06
C ASP A 119 4.09 -18.27 -12.43
#